data_ca43c0c4be57d2e7a0a5ff874e39711c
#
_entry.id   ca43c0c4be57d2e7a0a5ff874e39711c
#
_cell.length_a   1.000
_cell.length_b   1.000
_cell.length_c   1.000
_cell.angle_alpha   90.00
_cell.angle_beta   90.00
_cell.angle_gamma   90.00
#
_symmetry.space_group_name_H-M   'P 1'
#
loop_
_entity.id
_entity.type
_entity.pdbx_description
1 polymer ?
#
loop_
_entity_poly.entity_id
_entity_poly.type
_entity_poly.pdbx_seq_one_letter_code
_entity_poly.pdbx_strand_id
1 'polypeptide(L)'
;PYTTLFRSPGALFRITGIPSYELTNSYIDAETIFPKEIKNINEQLHQAKDYIEMKTIVESFLWRQVQHQKKGTHRLDRVCNTLLSTTQNFSIDSQAQAACLSPRQFERKFVERMGVSPKYFSKIIRFESTFRMKNKYPHYDWLTIAIQCGYYDYQHLSKDYKELTHHTPAAFHVLDLNSPERKFGEADTY
;
A
#
# COMPACT_ATOMS: atom_id res chain seq x y z
N PRO A 1 -13.90 -0.90 8.21
CA PRO A 1 -13.47 0.47 8.55
C PRO A 1 -12.04 0.50 9.13
N TYR A 2 -11.65 -0.50 9.94
CA TYR A 2 -10.37 -0.50 10.68
C TYR A 2 -9.17 -0.84 9.79
N THR A 3 -9.34 -1.70 8.80
CA THR A 3 -8.29 -2.06 7.84
C THR A 3 -7.82 -0.86 7.02
N THR A 4 -8.70 0.10 6.74
CA THR A 4 -8.36 1.33 6.01
C THR A 4 -7.35 2.19 6.77
N LEU A 5 -7.46 2.30 8.10
CA LEU A 5 -6.51 3.08 8.91
C LEU A 5 -5.13 2.43 8.95
N PHE A 6 -5.07 1.10 9.03
CA PHE A 6 -3.81 0.36 9.01
C PHE A 6 -3.12 0.41 7.65
N ARG A 7 -3.90 0.38 6.57
CA ARG A 7 -3.42 0.50 5.18
C ARG A 7 -3.12 1.94 4.74
N SER A 8 -3.43 2.93 5.58
CA SER A 8 -3.16 4.32 5.21
C SER A 8 -1.66 4.60 5.11
N PRO A 9 -1.22 5.44 4.17
CA PRO A 9 0.18 5.82 4.04
C PRO A 9 0.81 6.24 5.36
N GLY A 10 2.00 5.74 5.66
CA GLY A 10 2.72 6.00 6.89
C GLY A 10 2.16 5.34 8.16
N ALA A 11 1.12 4.50 8.06
CA ALA A 11 0.55 3.82 9.24
C ALA A 11 1.57 2.92 9.93
N LEU A 12 2.31 2.12 9.18
CA LEU A 12 3.34 1.24 9.73
C LEU A 12 4.38 2.02 10.53
N PHE A 13 4.91 3.11 9.97
CA PHE A 13 5.83 4.01 10.67
C PHE A 13 5.22 4.60 11.95
N ARG A 14 3.96 5.05 11.90
CA ARG A 14 3.30 5.62 13.09
C ARG A 14 3.12 4.60 14.20
N ILE A 15 2.74 3.39 13.85
CA ILE A 15 2.45 2.31 14.81
C ILE A 15 3.74 1.75 15.40
N THR A 16 4.73 1.43 14.57
CA THR A 16 5.96 0.76 15.00
C THR A 16 7.04 1.72 15.47
N GLY A 17 7.06 2.94 14.92
CA GLY A 17 8.14 3.91 15.10
C GLY A 17 9.40 3.58 14.28
N ILE A 18 9.40 2.48 13.54
CA ILE A 18 10.52 2.02 12.70
C ILE A 18 10.44 2.73 11.35
N PRO A 19 11.55 3.30 10.86
CA PRO A 19 11.60 3.84 9.50
C PRO A 19 11.19 2.78 8.48
N SER A 20 10.20 3.09 7.64
CA SER A 20 9.60 2.09 6.74
C SER A 20 10.59 1.53 5.71
N TYR A 21 11.68 2.25 5.40
CA TYR A 21 12.72 1.72 4.51
C TYR A 21 13.49 0.53 5.12
N GLU A 22 13.53 0.38 6.44
CA GLU A 22 14.14 -0.79 7.11
C GLU A 22 13.31 -2.07 6.89
N LEU A 23 12.04 -1.92 6.55
CA LEU A 23 11.11 -3.01 6.27
C LEU A 23 10.90 -3.25 4.76
N THR A 24 11.52 -2.45 3.90
CA THR A 24 11.39 -2.62 2.45
C THR A 24 12.13 -3.89 2.00
N ASN A 25 11.39 -4.83 1.40
CA ASN A 25 11.91 -6.16 1.03
C ASN A 25 12.54 -6.94 2.20
N SER A 26 12.10 -6.65 3.42
CA SER A 26 12.59 -7.27 4.66
C SER A 26 11.43 -7.54 5.61
N TYR A 27 11.69 -8.32 6.64
CA TYR A 27 10.73 -8.57 7.72
C TYR A 27 11.45 -8.48 9.07
N ILE A 28 10.70 -8.09 10.09
CA ILE A 28 11.15 -8.10 11.48
C ILE A 28 10.12 -8.92 12.27
N ASP A 29 10.59 -9.74 13.19
CA ASP A 29 9.71 -10.49 14.06
C ASP A 29 8.83 -9.51 14.87
N ALA A 30 7.53 -9.73 14.82
CA ALA A 30 6.56 -8.91 15.53
C ALA A 30 6.78 -8.91 17.06
N GLU A 31 7.33 -9.97 17.62
CA GLU A 31 7.70 -10.04 19.04
C GLU A 31 8.81 -9.05 19.40
N THR A 32 9.69 -8.72 18.47
CA THR A 32 10.72 -7.67 18.67
C THR A 32 10.10 -6.29 18.81
N ILE A 33 8.99 -6.03 18.11
CA ILE A 33 8.31 -4.72 18.10
C ILE A 33 7.29 -4.61 19.24
N PHE A 34 6.57 -5.69 19.53
CA PHE A 34 5.46 -5.78 20.47
C PHE A 34 5.59 -7.02 21.38
N PRO A 35 6.65 -7.13 22.19
CA PRO A 35 7.04 -8.39 22.86
C PRO A 35 5.97 -8.96 23.80
N LYS A 36 5.22 -8.10 24.49
CA LYS A 36 4.16 -8.53 25.41
C LYS A 36 2.86 -8.84 24.68
N GLU A 37 2.50 -7.98 23.75
CA GLU A 37 1.23 -8.03 23.04
C GLU A 37 1.17 -9.23 22.08
N ILE A 38 2.23 -9.47 21.31
CA ILE A 38 2.25 -10.55 20.30
C ILE A 38 2.21 -11.93 20.97
N LYS A 39 2.90 -12.13 22.08
CA LYS A 39 2.82 -13.40 22.81
C LYS A 39 1.37 -13.74 23.20
N ASN A 40 0.66 -12.78 23.77
CA ASN A 40 -0.74 -12.95 24.14
C ASN A 40 -1.64 -13.16 22.89
N ILE A 41 -1.38 -12.45 21.77
CA ILE A 41 -2.12 -12.63 20.52
C ILE A 41 -1.91 -14.04 19.96
N ASN A 42 -0.67 -14.54 19.96
CA ASN A 42 -0.36 -15.88 19.49
C ASN A 42 -1.10 -16.95 20.32
N GLU A 43 -1.15 -16.80 21.65
CA GLU A 43 -1.91 -17.69 22.53
C GLU A 43 -3.41 -17.66 22.19
N GLN A 44 -3.99 -16.48 21.99
CA GLN A 44 -5.41 -16.34 21.60
C GLN A 44 -5.69 -16.95 20.22
N LEU A 45 -4.80 -16.73 19.22
CA LEU A 45 -4.95 -17.29 17.89
C LEU A 45 -4.89 -18.82 17.88
N HIS A 46 -4.07 -19.44 18.74
CA HIS A 46 -4.02 -20.89 18.88
C HIS A 46 -5.30 -21.47 19.51
N GLN A 47 -6.03 -20.70 20.30
CA GLN A 47 -7.29 -21.09 20.94
C GLN A 47 -8.53 -20.72 20.13
N ALA A 48 -8.37 -19.93 19.07
CA ALA A 48 -9.48 -19.46 18.25
C ALA A 48 -10.19 -20.63 17.55
N LYS A 49 -11.53 -20.63 17.60
CA LYS A 49 -12.38 -21.71 17.09
C LYS A 49 -12.51 -21.69 15.57
N ASP A 50 -12.44 -20.49 14.98
CA ASP A 50 -12.65 -20.29 13.57
C ASP A 50 -11.92 -19.03 13.03
N TYR A 51 -11.96 -18.85 11.72
CA TYR A 51 -11.36 -17.70 11.05
C TYR A 51 -11.96 -16.36 11.48
N ILE A 52 -13.25 -16.31 11.85
CA ILE A 52 -13.94 -15.07 12.27
C ILE A 52 -13.37 -14.60 13.60
N GLU A 53 -13.17 -15.54 14.54
CA GLU A 53 -12.56 -15.25 15.83
C GLU A 53 -11.10 -14.81 15.67
N MET A 54 -10.31 -15.51 14.84
CA MET A 54 -8.93 -15.12 14.52
C MET A 54 -8.86 -13.71 13.96
N LYS A 55 -9.72 -13.37 13.00
CA LYS A 55 -9.83 -12.03 12.43
C LYS A 55 -10.12 -10.99 13.50
N THR A 56 -11.07 -11.25 14.38
CA THR A 56 -11.47 -10.35 15.47
C THR A 56 -10.32 -10.08 16.45
N ILE A 57 -9.54 -11.10 16.78
CA ILE A 57 -8.36 -10.99 17.64
C ILE A 57 -7.32 -10.04 16.99
N VAL A 58 -7.00 -10.27 15.72
CA VAL A 58 -6.03 -9.45 14.98
C VAL A 58 -6.53 -8.01 14.81
N GLU A 59 -7.79 -7.81 14.43
CA GLU A 59 -8.38 -6.48 14.28
C GLU A 59 -8.38 -5.70 15.61
N SER A 60 -8.69 -6.35 16.71
CA SER A 60 -8.67 -5.77 18.05
C SER A 60 -7.25 -5.35 18.47
N PHE A 61 -6.26 -6.16 18.14
CA PHE A 61 -4.85 -5.82 18.35
C PHE A 61 -4.45 -4.60 17.52
N LEU A 62 -4.69 -4.63 16.21
CA LEU A 62 -4.35 -3.53 15.31
C LEU A 62 -5.04 -2.22 15.72
N TRP A 63 -6.29 -2.29 16.15
CA TRP A 63 -7.01 -1.13 16.65
C TRP A 63 -6.33 -0.50 17.87
N ARG A 64 -5.89 -1.32 18.83
CA ARG A 64 -5.14 -0.83 19.99
C ARG A 64 -3.83 -0.16 19.57
N GLN A 65 -3.09 -0.73 18.60
CA GLN A 65 -1.87 -0.12 18.10
C GLN A 65 -2.13 1.23 17.41
N VAL A 66 -3.25 1.36 16.69
CA VAL A 66 -3.65 2.65 16.09
C VAL A 66 -3.97 3.70 17.15
N GLN A 67 -4.59 3.30 18.28
CA GLN A 67 -4.87 4.22 19.40
C GLN A 67 -3.58 4.68 20.11
N HIS A 68 -2.58 3.81 20.19
CA HIS A 68 -1.32 4.05 20.91
C HIS A 68 -0.13 4.27 19.97
N GLN A 69 -0.34 5.02 18.88
CA GLN A 69 0.70 5.29 17.88
C GLN A 69 1.98 5.86 18.50
N LYS A 70 3.13 5.27 18.17
CA LYS A 70 4.45 5.75 18.63
C LYS A 70 4.89 7.06 17.97
N LYS A 71 4.37 7.34 16.77
CA LYS A 71 4.64 8.59 16.03
C LYS A 71 3.33 9.25 15.61
N GLY A 72 3.29 10.56 15.72
CA GLY A 72 2.12 11.34 15.30
C GLY A 72 1.91 11.39 13.78
N THR A 73 0.70 11.80 13.39
CA THR A 73 0.39 12.10 11.99
C THR A 73 1.21 13.28 11.49
N HIS A 74 1.58 13.26 10.22
CA HIS A 74 2.31 14.32 9.55
C HIS A 74 1.53 14.85 8.34
N ARG A 75 1.78 16.09 7.92
CA ARG A 75 1.15 16.65 6.70
C ARG A 75 1.43 15.80 5.46
N LEU A 76 2.61 15.20 5.41
CA LEU A 76 2.99 14.26 4.34
C LEU A 76 2.05 13.06 4.26
N ASP A 77 1.57 12.50 5.38
CA ASP A 77 0.63 11.36 5.35
C ASP A 77 -0.68 11.74 4.65
N ARG A 78 -1.15 12.99 4.85
CA ARG A 78 -2.32 13.52 4.14
C ARG A 78 -2.07 13.71 2.65
N VAL A 79 -0.90 14.25 2.30
CA VAL A 79 -0.49 14.37 0.89
C VAL A 79 -0.45 13.01 0.21
N CYS A 80 0.10 11.98 0.88
CA CYS A 80 0.12 10.62 0.34
C CYS A 80 -1.29 10.02 0.18
N ASN A 81 -2.21 10.29 1.11
CA ASN A 81 -3.61 9.88 0.96
C ASN A 81 -4.29 10.52 -0.26
N THR A 82 -4.01 11.80 -0.53
CA THR A 82 -4.51 12.46 -1.75
C THR A 82 -3.92 11.81 -3.01
N LEU A 83 -2.65 11.42 -2.99
CA LEU A 83 -2.01 10.73 -4.12
C LEU A 83 -2.65 9.39 -4.44
N LEU A 84 -3.17 8.66 -3.45
CA LEU A 84 -3.88 7.38 -3.67
C LEU A 84 -5.17 7.55 -4.48
N SER A 85 -5.79 8.71 -4.43
CA SER A 85 -7.03 9.02 -5.14
C SER A 85 -6.84 9.75 -6.48
N THR A 86 -5.59 10.11 -6.83
CA THR A 86 -5.30 10.94 -8.00
C THR A 86 -4.23 10.27 -8.87
N THR A 87 -4.58 9.98 -10.12
CA THR A 87 -3.64 9.46 -11.14
C THR A 87 -2.92 10.57 -11.92
N GLN A 88 -3.17 11.84 -11.59
CA GLN A 88 -2.63 13.00 -12.29
C GLN A 88 -1.14 13.23 -12.00
N ASN A 89 -0.51 14.04 -12.87
CA ASN A 89 0.92 14.34 -12.87
C ASN A 89 1.50 14.60 -11.46
N PHE A 90 2.35 13.68 -11.03
CA PHE A 90 3.09 13.80 -9.78
C PHE A 90 4.25 14.79 -9.95
N SER A 91 4.18 15.92 -9.26
CA SER A 91 5.30 16.86 -9.14
C SER A 91 5.81 16.84 -7.70
N ILE A 92 7.09 16.55 -7.51
CA ILE A 92 7.73 16.56 -6.17
C ILE A 92 7.61 17.94 -5.55
N ASP A 93 7.83 19.01 -6.32
CA ASP A 93 7.78 20.39 -5.82
C ASP A 93 6.38 20.75 -5.30
N SER A 94 5.34 20.40 -6.08
CA SER A 94 3.95 20.62 -5.67
C SER A 94 3.59 19.86 -4.40
N GLN A 95 4.02 18.60 -4.28
CA GLN A 95 3.73 17.76 -3.11
C GLN A 95 4.53 18.22 -1.87
N ALA A 96 5.78 18.64 -2.07
CA ALA A 96 6.60 19.20 -1.00
C ALA A 96 5.98 20.51 -0.45
N GLN A 97 5.51 21.38 -1.35
CA GLN A 97 4.80 22.60 -0.97
C GLN A 97 3.52 22.29 -0.17
N ALA A 98 2.71 21.32 -0.63
CA ALA A 98 1.49 20.90 0.07
C ALA A 98 1.79 20.31 1.46
N ALA A 99 2.94 19.66 1.62
CA ALA A 99 3.42 19.18 2.91
C ALA A 99 4.11 20.24 3.78
N CYS A 100 4.31 21.47 3.26
CA CYS A 100 5.10 22.55 3.88
C CYS A 100 6.55 22.13 4.14
N LEU A 101 7.18 21.48 3.17
CA LEU A 101 8.56 21.01 3.22
C LEU A 101 9.34 21.50 2.00
N SER A 102 10.67 21.59 2.11
CA SER A 102 11.51 21.69 0.92
C SER A 102 11.51 20.33 0.17
N PRO A 103 11.79 20.31 -1.16
CA PRO A 103 11.84 19.05 -1.93
C PRO A 103 12.73 17.99 -1.28
N ARG A 104 13.93 18.37 -0.83
CA ARG A 104 14.87 17.47 -0.16
C ARG A 104 14.33 16.92 1.18
N GLN A 105 13.66 17.77 1.97
CA GLN A 105 13.02 17.32 3.22
C GLN A 105 11.83 16.40 2.93
N PHE A 106 11.05 16.71 1.88
CA PHE A 106 9.94 15.89 1.44
C PHE A 106 10.42 14.48 1.07
N GLU A 107 11.40 14.35 0.18
CA GLU A 107 11.95 13.06 -0.24
C GLU A 107 12.46 12.24 0.96
N ARG A 108 13.27 12.84 1.83
CA ARG A 108 13.80 12.14 3.01
C ARG A 108 12.70 11.63 3.93
N LYS A 109 11.75 12.51 4.29
CA LYS A 109 10.63 12.13 5.16
C LYS A 109 9.66 11.17 4.49
N PHE A 110 9.53 11.25 3.17
CA PHE A 110 8.72 10.33 2.40
C PHE A 110 9.29 8.91 2.48
N VAL A 111 10.58 8.73 2.21
CA VAL A 111 11.26 7.43 2.32
C VAL A 111 11.21 6.89 3.74
N GLU A 112 11.42 7.73 4.76
CA GLU A 112 11.32 7.34 6.16
C GLU A 112 9.94 6.76 6.50
N ARG A 113 8.85 7.36 5.99
CA ARG A 113 7.48 7.01 6.34
C ARG A 113 6.82 5.98 5.41
N MET A 114 7.21 5.94 4.14
CA MET A 114 6.60 5.09 3.10
C MET A 114 7.49 3.92 2.69
N GLY A 115 8.77 3.94 3.04
CA GLY A 115 9.74 2.89 2.70
C GLY A 115 10.33 3.00 1.29
N VAL A 116 9.73 3.81 0.43
CA VAL A 116 10.12 3.95 -0.98
C VAL A 116 10.18 5.42 -1.39
N SER A 117 10.85 5.73 -2.51
CA SER A 117 10.90 7.10 -3.02
C SER A 117 9.52 7.57 -3.51
N PRO A 118 9.25 8.90 -3.51
CA PRO A 118 8.01 9.44 -4.05
C PRO A 118 7.73 9.01 -5.50
N LYS A 119 8.76 8.95 -6.33
CA LYS A 119 8.66 8.52 -7.72
C LYS A 119 8.24 7.05 -7.83
N TYR A 120 8.82 6.19 -7.01
CA TYR A 120 8.49 4.76 -7.00
C TYR A 120 7.08 4.53 -6.45
N PHE A 121 6.68 5.27 -5.42
CA PHE A 121 5.32 5.23 -4.87
C PHE A 121 4.27 5.64 -5.92
N SER A 122 4.52 6.72 -6.67
CA SER A 122 3.65 7.13 -7.78
C SER A 122 3.54 6.05 -8.87
N LYS A 123 4.62 5.33 -9.16
CA LYS A 123 4.61 4.18 -10.06
C LYS A 123 3.67 3.06 -9.56
N ILE A 124 3.77 2.70 -8.27
CA ILE A 124 2.90 1.69 -7.66
C ILE A 124 1.43 2.10 -7.76
N ILE A 125 1.11 3.36 -7.46
CA ILE A 125 -0.28 3.87 -7.54
C ILE A 125 -0.82 3.77 -8.97
N ARG A 126 -0.04 4.18 -9.98
CA ARG A 126 -0.46 4.06 -11.38
C ARG A 126 -0.68 2.61 -11.79
N PHE A 127 0.26 1.74 -11.42
CA PHE A 127 0.13 0.29 -11.66
C PHE A 127 -1.16 -0.27 -11.04
N GLU A 128 -1.40 0.01 -9.76
CA GLU A 128 -2.60 -0.45 -9.06
C GLU A 128 -3.89 0.10 -9.69
N SER A 129 -3.87 1.35 -10.14
CA SER A 129 -5.01 1.97 -10.84
C SER A 129 -5.33 1.24 -12.15
N THR A 130 -4.30 0.84 -12.92
CA THR A 130 -4.51 0.06 -14.16
C THR A 130 -5.03 -1.33 -13.86
N PHE A 131 -4.52 -1.98 -12.82
CA PHE A 131 -4.97 -3.30 -12.38
C PHE A 131 -6.45 -3.27 -11.99
N ARG A 132 -6.86 -2.32 -11.13
CA ARG A 132 -8.26 -2.12 -10.73
C ARG A 132 -9.15 -1.79 -11.94
N MET A 133 -8.68 -0.93 -12.83
CA MET A 133 -9.43 -0.56 -14.03
C MET A 133 -9.66 -1.74 -14.96
N LYS A 134 -8.64 -2.60 -15.18
CA LYS A 134 -8.78 -3.81 -15.98
C LYS A 134 -9.77 -4.80 -15.39
N ASN A 135 -9.75 -4.96 -14.07
CA ASN A 135 -10.70 -5.82 -13.35
C ASN A 135 -12.15 -5.28 -13.44
N LYS A 136 -12.31 -3.97 -13.31
CA LYS A 136 -13.63 -3.32 -13.39
C LYS A 136 -14.20 -3.25 -14.81
N TYR A 137 -13.31 -3.07 -15.80
CA TYR A 137 -13.66 -2.94 -17.22
C TYR A 137 -12.85 -3.92 -18.08
N PRO A 138 -13.14 -5.23 -18.03
CA PRO A 138 -12.35 -6.27 -18.71
C PRO A 138 -12.28 -6.09 -20.25
N HIS A 139 -13.28 -5.44 -20.83
CA HIS A 139 -13.37 -5.16 -22.27
C HIS A 139 -12.48 -4.03 -22.76
N TYR A 140 -11.97 -3.17 -21.85
CA TYR A 140 -11.05 -2.10 -22.25
C TYR A 140 -9.71 -2.69 -22.71
N ASP A 141 -9.21 -2.17 -23.83
CA ASP A 141 -7.85 -2.48 -24.26
C ASP A 141 -6.80 -1.80 -23.35
N TRP A 142 -5.60 -2.35 -23.39
CA TRP A 142 -4.53 -1.89 -22.51
C TRP A 142 -4.04 -0.47 -22.81
N LEU A 143 -4.20 0.02 -24.06
CA LEU A 143 -3.82 1.39 -24.40
C LEU A 143 -4.80 2.38 -23.77
N THR A 144 -6.10 2.12 -23.88
CA THR A 144 -7.15 2.92 -23.23
C THR A 144 -6.92 3.00 -21.72
N ILE A 145 -6.64 1.86 -21.07
CA ILE A 145 -6.33 1.80 -19.63
C ILE A 145 -5.06 2.62 -19.30
N ALA A 146 -4.00 2.47 -20.10
CA ALA A 146 -2.76 3.20 -19.89
C ALA A 146 -3.01 4.72 -19.88
N ILE A 147 -3.67 5.24 -20.89
CA ILE A 147 -3.96 6.68 -21.01
C ILE A 147 -4.82 7.18 -19.83
N GLN A 148 -5.87 6.45 -19.47
CA GLN A 148 -6.75 6.83 -18.35
C GLN A 148 -6.06 6.80 -16.98
N CYS A 149 -5.02 5.95 -16.83
CA CYS A 149 -4.23 5.85 -15.59
C CYS A 149 -2.96 6.72 -15.60
N GLY A 150 -2.84 7.66 -16.56
CA GLY A 150 -1.74 8.64 -16.57
C GLY A 150 -0.42 8.12 -17.15
N TYR A 151 -0.45 7.05 -17.96
CA TYR A 151 0.67 6.64 -18.78
C TYR A 151 0.62 7.35 -20.12
N TYR A 152 1.79 7.60 -20.69
CA TYR A 152 1.90 8.23 -22.01
C TYR A 152 1.46 7.27 -23.13
N ASP A 153 1.82 6.00 -23.02
CA ASP A 153 1.51 4.95 -23.99
C ASP A 153 1.53 3.56 -23.33
N TYR A 154 1.23 2.53 -24.15
CA TYR A 154 1.29 1.13 -23.71
C TYR A 154 2.71 0.65 -23.36
N GLN A 155 3.74 1.18 -24.01
CA GLN A 155 5.13 0.76 -23.74
C GLN A 155 5.56 1.24 -22.35
N HIS A 156 5.22 2.46 -21.99
CA HIS A 156 5.45 2.98 -20.64
C HIS A 156 4.73 2.13 -19.57
N LEU A 157 3.44 1.81 -19.79
CA LEU A 157 2.70 0.87 -18.93
C LEU A 157 3.40 -0.48 -18.82
N SER A 158 3.75 -1.09 -19.97
CA SER A 158 4.37 -2.41 -20.02
C SER A 158 5.73 -2.46 -19.31
N LYS A 159 6.49 -1.37 -19.37
CA LYS A 159 7.77 -1.24 -18.64
C LYS A 159 7.54 -1.28 -17.13
N ASP A 160 6.58 -0.51 -16.61
CA ASP A 160 6.27 -0.49 -15.18
C ASP A 160 5.74 -1.87 -14.71
N TYR A 161 4.89 -2.53 -15.52
CA TYR A 161 4.43 -3.90 -15.21
C TYR A 161 5.59 -4.90 -15.13
N LYS A 162 6.50 -4.89 -16.11
CA LYS A 162 7.66 -5.78 -16.10
C LYS A 162 8.59 -5.53 -14.92
N GLU A 163 8.77 -4.27 -14.54
CA GLU A 163 9.59 -3.92 -13.38
C GLU A 163 8.96 -4.38 -12.06
N LEU A 164 7.64 -4.25 -11.91
CA LEU A 164 6.93 -4.57 -10.66
C LEU A 164 6.55 -6.05 -10.54
N THR A 165 6.26 -6.73 -11.67
CA THR A 165 5.68 -8.08 -11.66
C THR A 165 6.47 -9.11 -12.46
N HIS A 166 7.52 -8.68 -13.18
CA HIS A 166 8.28 -9.47 -14.16
C HIS A 166 7.45 -9.97 -15.37
N HIS A 167 6.21 -9.49 -15.52
CA HIS A 167 5.28 -9.88 -16.58
C HIS A 167 4.79 -8.68 -17.40
N THR A 168 4.30 -8.94 -18.61
CA THR A 168 3.55 -7.94 -19.37
C THR A 168 2.15 -7.76 -18.75
N PRO A 169 1.46 -6.61 -19.01
CA PRO A 169 0.11 -6.37 -18.49
C PRO A 169 -0.87 -7.51 -18.77
N ALA A 170 -0.86 -8.02 -20.01
CA ALA A 170 -1.74 -9.13 -20.40
C ALA A 170 -1.39 -10.45 -19.70
N ALA A 171 -0.09 -10.79 -19.61
CA ALA A 171 0.35 -12.00 -18.94
C ALA A 171 0.05 -11.96 -17.44
N PHE A 172 0.32 -10.83 -16.78
CA PHE A 172 0.00 -10.63 -15.35
C PHE A 172 -1.49 -10.77 -15.09
N HIS A 173 -2.35 -10.18 -15.94
CA HIS A 173 -3.80 -10.28 -15.77
C HIS A 173 -4.29 -11.72 -15.88
N VAL A 174 -3.75 -12.53 -16.81
CA VAL A 174 -4.09 -13.95 -16.91
C VAL A 174 -3.66 -14.73 -15.66
N LEU A 175 -2.46 -14.47 -15.14
CA LEU A 175 -1.99 -15.08 -13.89
C LEU A 175 -2.89 -14.73 -12.71
N ASP A 176 -3.26 -13.46 -12.58
CA ASP A 176 -4.14 -12.98 -11.53
C ASP A 176 -5.54 -13.60 -11.62
N LEU A 177 -6.12 -13.74 -12.83
CA LEU A 177 -7.42 -14.38 -13.01
C LEU A 177 -7.44 -15.85 -12.54
N ASN A 178 -6.30 -16.52 -12.59
CA ASN A 178 -6.15 -17.92 -12.15
C ASN A 178 -5.60 -18.03 -10.72
N SER A 179 -5.39 -16.94 -10.02
CA SER A 179 -4.82 -16.96 -8.67
C SER A 179 -5.80 -17.56 -7.66
N PRO A 180 -5.33 -18.37 -6.70
CA PRO A 180 -6.17 -18.93 -5.64
C PRO A 180 -6.86 -17.85 -4.79
N GLU A 181 -6.21 -16.70 -4.62
CA GLU A 181 -6.68 -15.60 -3.79
C GLU A 181 -8.01 -15.03 -4.29
N ARG A 182 -8.25 -15.05 -5.61
CA ARG A 182 -9.55 -14.65 -6.18
C ARG A 182 -10.72 -15.52 -5.72
N LYS A 183 -10.46 -16.74 -5.26
CA LYS A 183 -11.49 -17.64 -4.73
C LYS A 183 -11.90 -17.29 -3.29
N PHE A 184 -11.09 -16.51 -2.58
CA PHE A 184 -11.29 -16.16 -1.17
C PHE A 184 -11.82 -14.74 -0.95
N GLY A 185 -11.87 -13.91 -1.98
CA GLY A 185 -12.40 -12.56 -1.91
C GLY A 185 -13.28 -12.25 -3.11
N GLU A 186 -14.41 -11.61 -2.91
CA GLU A 186 -15.04 -10.87 -3.98
C GLU A 186 -13.99 -9.87 -4.51
N ALA A 187 -13.80 -9.86 -5.84
CA ALA A 187 -12.83 -9.01 -6.49
C ALA A 187 -12.89 -7.60 -5.90
N ASP A 188 -11.79 -7.20 -5.30
CA ASP A 188 -11.54 -5.92 -4.64
C ASP A 188 -12.52 -4.80 -4.98
N THR A 189 -13.58 -4.71 -4.22
CA THR A 189 -14.39 -3.50 -4.04
C THR A 189 -13.69 -2.63 -3.01
N TYR A 190 -12.54 -2.07 -3.39
CA TYR A 190 -11.85 -1.02 -2.62
C TYR A 190 -12.05 0.35 -3.25
#